data_e08c698906e5625e6a2318658333111c
#
_entry.id   e08c698906e5625e6a2318658333111c
#
_cell.length_a   1.000
_cell.length_b   1.000
_cell.length_c   1.000
_cell.angle_alpha   90.00
_cell.angle_beta   90.00
_cell.angle_gamma   90.00
#
_symmetry.space_group_name_H-M   'P 1'
#
loop_
_entity.id
_entity.type
_entity.pdbx_description
1 polymer ?
#
loop_
_entity_poly.entity_id
_entity_poly.type
_entity_poly.pdbx_seq_one_letter_code
_entity_poly.pdbx_strand_id
1 'polypeptide(L)'
;MPGPQPPPIILTERQRKMLAHLARRATSTQRLARRARIVLAAAEGANNEQIAQRLGINRETSRLWRGVWLENEERLGIAEEAGEKELRQAMEQTLCDRPRSGAPPTFSAEQVCQIVAMACEAPSHESGRPVTHWSTTELAEEALKRGIVEEISARSVGRFLKGGRSEASPGAAVEAQRAGVRAGDLR
;
A
#
# COMPACT_ATOMS: atom_id res chain seq x y z
N MET A 1 -3.27 11.38 37.52
CA MET A 1 -2.16 10.41 37.53
C MET A 1 -1.45 10.47 36.19
N PRO A 2 -0.13 10.77 36.10
CA PRO A 2 0.59 10.62 34.85
C PRO A 2 0.58 9.14 34.45
N GLY A 3 0.21 8.87 33.20
CA GLY A 3 0.18 7.50 32.66
C GLY A 3 1.59 6.90 32.57
N PRO A 4 1.71 5.57 32.32
CA PRO A 4 3.01 4.92 32.20
C PRO A 4 3.87 5.60 31.13
N GLN A 5 5.15 5.81 31.46
CA GLN A 5 6.09 6.42 30.54
C GLN A 5 6.29 5.48 29.32
N PRO A 6 6.29 6.03 28.10
CA PRO A 6 6.55 5.21 26.91
C PRO A 6 8.00 4.70 26.92
N PRO A 7 8.26 3.52 26.36
CA PRO A 7 9.61 2.95 26.31
C PRO A 7 10.57 3.92 25.59
N PRO A 8 11.81 4.08 26.08
CA PRO A 8 12.80 4.95 25.47
C PRO A 8 13.24 4.43 24.10
N ILE A 9 13.54 5.34 23.16
CA ILE A 9 14.23 5.01 21.91
C ILE A 9 15.69 5.33 22.06
N ILE A 10 16.57 4.36 21.82
CA ILE A 10 18.01 4.54 21.81
C ILE A 10 18.45 4.54 20.35
N LEU A 11 19.08 5.64 19.90
CA LEU A 11 19.58 5.78 18.55
C LEU A 11 21.12 5.76 18.55
N THR A 12 21.69 5.06 17.59
CA THR A 12 23.11 5.21 17.30
C THR A 12 23.37 6.59 16.65
N GLU A 13 24.62 7.03 16.65
CA GLU A 13 25.03 8.28 15.99
C GLU A 13 24.72 8.25 14.48
N ARG A 14 24.89 7.10 13.83
CA ARG A 14 24.53 6.93 12.41
C ARG A 14 23.04 7.08 12.18
N GLN A 15 22.22 6.39 12.97
CA GLN A 15 20.78 6.47 12.89
C GLN A 15 20.27 7.90 13.12
N ARG A 16 20.82 8.59 14.13
CA ARG A 16 20.49 9.99 14.44
C ARG A 16 20.80 10.92 13.27
N LYS A 17 22.00 10.81 12.69
CA LYS A 17 22.41 11.62 11.52
C LYS A 17 21.50 11.38 10.31
N MET A 18 21.18 10.12 10.00
CA MET A 18 20.30 9.78 8.90
C MET A 18 18.87 10.28 9.11
N LEU A 19 18.30 10.10 10.31
CA LEU A 19 16.98 10.64 10.64
C LEU A 19 16.93 12.16 10.51
N ALA A 20 17.98 12.85 11.01
CA ALA A 20 18.09 14.30 10.88
C ALA A 20 18.17 14.73 9.41
N HIS A 21 18.87 13.98 8.57
CA HIS A 21 18.94 14.21 7.13
C HIS A 21 17.55 14.01 6.48
N LEU A 22 16.87 12.90 6.76
CA LEU A 22 15.52 12.64 6.26
C LEU A 22 14.50 13.70 6.69
N ALA A 23 14.61 14.20 7.92
CA ALA A 23 13.74 15.23 8.47
C ALA A 23 13.89 16.62 7.81
N ARG A 24 15.07 16.92 7.22
CA ARG A 24 15.41 18.21 6.59
C ARG A 24 15.35 18.18 5.07
N ARG A 25 15.51 17.01 4.44
CA ARG A 25 15.63 16.87 2.99
C ARG A 25 14.35 17.30 2.28
N ALA A 26 14.44 18.26 1.36
CA ALA A 26 13.30 18.77 0.59
C ALA A 26 12.63 17.72 -0.31
N THR A 27 13.40 16.71 -0.76
CA THR A 27 12.88 15.60 -1.58
C THR A 27 12.22 14.48 -0.76
N SER A 28 12.34 14.48 0.57
CA SER A 28 11.61 13.55 1.43
C SER A 28 10.13 13.91 1.40
N THR A 29 9.26 12.88 1.33
CA THR A 29 7.84 13.14 1.49
C THR A 29 7.59 13.76 2.87
N GLN A 30 6.64 14.68 2.98
CA GLN A 30 6.30 15.32 4.26
C GLN A 30 5.95 14.29 5.35
N ARG A 31 5.38 13.15 4.95
CA ARG A 31 5.06 12.03 5.84
C ARG A 31 6.33 11.42 6.43
N LEU A 32 7.31 11.10 5.59
CA LEU A 32 8.58 10.51 6.02
C LEU A 32 9.35 11.46 6.95
N ALA A 33 9.46 12.73 6.56
CA ALA A 33 10.11 13.76 7.37
C ALA A 33 9.44 13.93 8.75
N ARG A 34 8.11 13.90 8.81
CA ARG A 34 7.34 14.00 10.07
C ARG A 34 7.62 12.79 10.97
N ARG A 35 7.64 11.57 10.41
CA ARG A 35 7.92 10.33 11.15
C ARG A 35 9.34 10.30 11.69
N ALA A 36 10.32 10.74 10.90
CA ALA A 36 11.69 10.91 11.36
C ALA A 36 11.79 11.89 12.55
N ARG A 37 11.06 13.01 12.52
CA ARG A 37 10.99 13.97 13.65
C ARG A 37 10.36 13.37 14.90
N ILE A 38 9.35 12.50 14.76
CA ILE A 38 8.74 11.79 15.91
C ILE A 38 9.80 10.90 16.59
N VAL A 39 10.55 10.11 15.82
CA VAL A 39 11.57 9.21 16.35
C VAL A 39 12.70 9.99 17.02
N LEU A 40 13.18 11.07 16.38
CA LEU A 40 14.21 11.96 16.97
C LEU A 40 13.76 12.57 18.30
N ALA A 41 12.55 13.14 18.36
CA ALA A 41 12.03 13.72 19.58
C ALA A 41 11.80 12.66 20.67
N ALA A 42 11.42 11.44 20.31
CA ALA A 42 11.31 10.32 21.23
C ALA A 42 12.67 9.90 21.80
N ALA A 43 13.72 9.91 21.01
CA ALA A 43 15.10 9.64 21.44
C ALA A 43 15.70 10.77 22.29
N GLU A 44 15.16 11.99 22.21
CA GLU A 44 15.45 13.11 23.10
C GLU A 44 14.74 12.99 24.46
N GLY A 45 13.94 11.94 24.70
CA GLY A 45 13.22 11.69 25.93
C GLY A 45 11.82 12.34 25.98
N ALA A 46 11.33 12.95 24.89
CA ALA A 46 10.00 13.51 24.86
C ALA A 46 8.92 12.43 24.94
N ASN A 47 7.89 12.64 25.76
CA ASN A 47 6.74 11.74 25.80
C ASN A 47 5.81 11.95 24.59
N ASN A 48 4.84 11.04 24.39
CA ASN A 48 3.97 11.09 23.22
C ASN A 48 3.10 12.35 23.13
N GLU A 49 2.71 12.92 24.26
CA GLU A 49 1.95 14.16 24.33
C GLU A 49 2.80 15.37 23.92
N GLN A 50 4.02 15.47 24.46
CA GLN A 50 4.96 16.53 24.10
C GLN A 50 5.32 16.50 22.61
N ILE A 51 5.52 15.29 22.05
CA ILE A 51 5.77 15.10 20.61
C ILE A 51 4.56 15.58 19.80
N ALA A 52 3.35 15.18 20.21
CA ALA A 52 2.12 15.56 19.56
C ALA A 52 1.93 17.07 19.51
N GLN A 53 2.13 17.76 20.63
CA GLN A 53 2.06 19.22 20.73
C GLN A 53 3.13 19.91 19.89
N ARG A 54 4.40 19.45 19.99
CA ARG A 54 5.54 20.03 19.24
C ARG A 54 5.39 19.93 17.72
N LEU A 55 4.80 18.83 17.22
CA LEU A 55 4.67 18.55 15.79
C LEU A 55 3.28 18.82 15.21
N GLY A 56 2.31 19.25 16.02
CA GLY A 56 0.93 19.50 15.60
C GLY A 56 0.24 18.23 15.07
N ILE A 57 0.42 17.09 15.76
CA ILE A 57 -0.13 15.78 15.37
C ILE A 57 -0.96 15.18 16.52
N ASN A 58 -1.68 14.09 16.21
CA ASN A 58 -2.37 13.33 17.23
C ASN A 58 -1.38 12.52 18.09
N ARG A 59 -1.61 12.42 19.40
CA ARG A 59 -0.83 11.61 20.35
C ARG A 59 -0.72 10.15 19.92
N GLU A 60 -1.80 9.58 19.38
CA GLU A 60 -1.79 8.19 18.88
C GLU A 60 -0.85 8.01 17.66
N THR A 61 -0.68 9.05 16.84
CA THR A 61 0.32 9.04 15.76
C THR A 61 1.74 8.99 16.32
N SER A 62 2.03 9.73 17.39
CA SER A 62 3.33 9.68 18.07
C SER A 62 3.59 8.30 18.67
N ARG A 63 2.59 7.72 19.35
CA ARG A 63 2.64 6.38 19.94
C ARG A 63 2.88 5.31 18.86
N LEU A 64 2.13 5.38 17.74
CA LEU A 64 2.25 4.45 16.63
C LEU A 64 3.68 4.41 16.07
N TRP A 65 4.25 5.56 15.72
CA TRP A 65 5.56 5.60 15.07
C TRP A 65 6.72 5.31 16.02
N ARG A 66 6.54 5.59 17.32
CA ARG A 66 7.46 5.09 18.35
C ARG A 66 7.42 3.56 18.42
N GLY A 67 6.24 2.95 18.45
CA GLY A 67 6.08 1.50 18.45
C GLY A 67 6.66 0.85 17.20
N VAL A 68 6.35 1.38 16.02
CA VAL A 68 6.91 0.89 14.74
C VAL A 68 8.43 0.92 14.73
N TRP A 69 9.06 1.97 15.29
CA TRP A 69 10.53 2.03 15.38
C TRP A 69 11.08 0.94 16.29
N LEU A 70 10.55 0.79 17.49
CA LEU A 70 10.98 -0.22 18.47
C LEU A 70 10.78 -1.66 17.94
N GLU A 71 9.67 -1.93 17.26
CA GLU A 71 9.43 -3.24 16.62
C GLU A 71 10.47 -3.59 15.54
N ASN A 72 11.15 -2.61 14.98
CA ASN A 72 12.14 -2.81 13.92
C ASN A 72 13.59 -2.56 14.38
N GLU A 73 13.83 -2.38 15.68
CA GLU A 73 15.15 -2.03 16.24
C GLU A 73 16.22 -3.05 15.87
N GLU A 74 15.92 -4.33 16.02
CA GLU A 74 16.83 -5.43 15.65
C GLU A 74 17.17 -5.41 14.15
N ARG A 75 16.17 -5.25 13.29
CA ARG A 75 16.36 -5.16 11.85
C ARG A 75 17.21 -3.95 11.44
N LEU A 76 17.03 -2.83 12.12
CA LEU A 76 17.81 -1.61 11.89
C LEU A 76 19.26 -1.80 12.35
N GLY A 77 19.50 -2.53 13.43
CA GLY A 77 20.85 -2.89 13.88
C GLY A 77 21.59 -3.76 12.87
N ILE A 78 20.95 -4.81 12.37
CA ILE A 78 21.52 -5.68 11.32
C ILE A 78 21.82 -4.87 10.04
N ALA A 79 20.91 -3.99 9.63
CA ALA A 79 21.11 -3.14 8.47
C ALA A 79 22.25 -2.12 8.67
N GLU A 80 22.48 -1.66 9.89
CA GLU A 80 23.59 -0.76 10.23
C GLU A 80 24.95 -1.44 10.14
N GLU A 81 25.01 -2.72 10.54
CA GLU A 81 26.23 -3.55 10.37
C GLU A 81 26.53 -3.83 8.89
N ALA A 82 25.50 -4.03 8.07
CA ALA A 82 25.62 -4.29 6.64
C ALA A 82 26.12 -3.08 5.84
N GLY A 83 25.80 -1.85 6.28
CA GLY A 83 26.31 -0.64 5.66
C GLY A 83 25.34 0.56 5.68
N GLU A 84 25.83 1.69 5.18
CA GLU A 84 25.07 2.95 5.19
C GLU A 84 23.85 2.92 4.24
N LYS A 85 24.00 2.27 3.10
CA LYS A 85 22.94 2.15 2.10
C LYS A 85 21.81 1.26 2.61
N GLU A 86 22.15 0.14 3.20
CA GLU A 86 21.25 -0.85 3.78
C GLU A 86 20.49 -0.24 4.96
N LEU A 87 21.18 0.47 5.84
CA LEU A 87 20.55 1.20 6.95
C LEU A 87 19.56 2.24 6.45
N ARG A 88 19.93 3.04 5.44
CA ARG A 88 19.04 4.05 4.85
C ARG A 88 17.78 3.40 4.30
N GLN A 89 17.92 2.33 3.52
CA GLN A 89 16.79 1.62 2.93
C GLN A 89 15.89 1.01 4.02
N ALA A 90 16.45 0.40 5.04
CA ALA A 90 15.71 -0.16 6.16
C ALA A 90 14.92 0.91 6.92
N MET A 91 15.53 2.08 7.17
CA MET A 91 14.88 3.20 7.84
C MET A 91 13.74 3.79 7.00
N GLU A 92 13.96 4.00 5.70
CA GLU A 92 12.91 4.47 4.79
C GLU A 92 11.74 3.49 4.74
N GLN A 93 12.01 2.19 4.63
CA GLN A 93 10.98 1.13 4.67
C GLN A 93 10.23 1.10 6.00
N THR A 94 10.92 1.23 7.13
CA THR A 94 10.31 1.26 8.47
C THR A 94 9.39 2.46 8.63
N LEU A 95 9.78 3.61 8.08
CA LEU A 95 9.01 4.84 8.15
C LEU A 95 8.02 5.02 6.99
N CYS A 96 7.95 4.11 6.02
CA CYS A 96 6.93 4.12 4.96
C CYS A 96 5.58 3.60 5.46
N ASP A 97 4.51 3.95 4.74
CA ASP A 97 3.19 3.35 4.99
C ASP A 97 3.24 1.85 4.65
N ARG A 98 2.74 1.03 5.56
CA ARG A 98 2.52 -0.39 5.26
C ARG A 98 1.46 -0.49 4.15
N PRO A 99 1.63 -1.40 3.17
CA PRO A 99 0.57 -1.68 2.20
C PRO A 99 -0.71 -2.04 2.96
N ARG A 100 -1.78 -1.34 2.67
CA ARG A 100 -3.10 -1.69 3.21
C ARG A 100 -3.79 -2.57 2.20
N SER A 101 -4.44 -3.64 2.65
CA SER A 101 -5.41 -4.33 1.81
C SER A 101 -6.46 -3.31 1.40
N GLY A 102 -6.52 -2.96 0.11
CA GLY A 102 -7.57 -2.11 -0.43
C GLY A 102 -8.94 -2.77 -0.25
N ALA A 103 -10.01 -2.07 -0.62
CA ALA A 103 -11.31 -2.72 -0.74
C ALA A 103 -11.19 -3.92 -1.68
N PRO A 104 -11.86 -5.05 -1.37
CA PRO A 104 -11.89 -6.19 -2.29
C PRO A 104 -12.33 -5.73 -3.68
N PRO A 105 -11.79 -6.30 -4.75
CA PRO A 105 -12.20 -5.94 -6.09
C PRO A 105 -13.67 -6.28 -6.27
N THR A 106 -14.45 -5.32 -6.75
CA THR A 106 -15.90 -5.51 -7.04
C THR A 106 -16.12 -6.53 -8.16
N PHE A 107 -15.14 -6.67 -9.06
CA PHE A 107 -15.18 -7.58 -10.21
C PHE A 107 -14.02 -8.55 -10.14
N SER A 108 -14.27 -9.83 -10.41
CA SER A 108 -13.21 -10.83 -10.49
C SER A 108 -12.35 -10.60 -11.75
N ALA A 109 -11.12 -11.12 -11.75
CA ALA A 109 -10.25 -11.07 -12.92
C ALA A 109 -10.89 -11.77 -14.13
N GLU A 110 -11.63 -12.84 -13.90
CA GLU A 110 -12.35 -13.58 -14.92
C GLU A 110 -13.47 -12.74 -15.56
N GLN A 111 -14.30 -12.07 -14.75
CA GLN A 111 -15.33 -11.16 -15.23
C GLN A 111 -14.75 -10.02 -16.07
N VAL A 112 -13.62 -9.44 -15.62
CA VAL A 112 -12.92 -8.40 -16.38
C VAL A 112 -12.41 -8.94 -17.72
N CYS A 113 -11.80 -10.13 -17.74
CA CYS A 113 -11.33 -10.75 -18.97
C CYS A 113 -12.49 -11.05 -19.95
N GLN A 114 -13.62 -11.53 -19.45
CA GLN A 114 -14.82 -11.80 -20.28
C GLN A 114 -15.36 -10.52 -20.91
N ILE A 115 -15.44 -9.42 -20.15
CA ILE A 115 -15.88 -8.12 -20.67
C ILE A 115 -14.91 -7.57 -21.72
N VAL A 116 -13.60 -7.72 -21.51
CA VAL A 116 -12.59 -7.29 -22.49
C VAL A 116 -12.62 -8.17 -23.74
N ALA A 117 -12.79 -9.48 -23.60
CA ALA A 117 -12.94 -10.40 -24.74
C ALA A 117 -14.19 -10.05 -25.57
N MET A 118 -15.33 -9.80 -24.92
CA MET A 118 -16.57 -9.38 -25.57
C MET A 118 -16.40 -8.09 -26.37
N ALA A 119 -15.57 -7.15 -25.90
CA ALA A 119 -15.28 -5.92 -26.64
C ALA A 119 -14.50 -6.15 -27.94
N CYS A 120 -13.84 -7.31 -28.09
CA CYS A 120 -13.15 -7.72 -29.30
C CYS A 120 -14.09 -8.48 -30.28
N GLU A 121 -15.27 -8.88 -29.82
CA GLU A 121 -16.27 -9.50 -30.70
C GLU A 121 -17.00 -8.41 -31.52
N ALA A 122 -17.49 -8.76 -32.74
CA ALA A 122 -18.34 -7.85 -33.47
C ALA A 122 -19.70 -7.70 -32.74
N PRO A 123 -20.25 -6.48 -32.64
CA PRO A 123 -21.58 -6.29 -32.08
C PRO A 123 -22.62 -7.12 -32.85
N SER A 124 -23.50 -7.84 -32.14
CA SER A 124 -24.58 -8.59 -32.78
C SER A 124 -25.54 -7.63 -33.50
N HIS A 125 -25.90 -7.96 -34.73
CA HIS A 125 -26.71 -7.13 -35.61
C HIS A 125 -28.18 -6.98 -35.16
N GLU A 126 -28.58 -7.43 -33.99
CA GLU A 126 -29.97 -7.34 -33.49
C GLU A 126 -30.46 -5.90 -33.28
N SER A 127 -29.59 -4.91 -33.19
CA SER A 127 -29.95 -3.51 -33.01
C SER A 127 -30.22 -2.72 -34.30
N GLY A 128 -30.13 -3.36 -35.47
CA GLY A 128 -30.42 -2.71 -36.76
C GLY A 128 -29.54 -1.52 -37.14
N ARG A 129 -28.46 -1.27 -36.40
CA ARG A 129 -27.44 -0.23 -36.70
C ARG A 129 -26.17 -0.88 -37.25
N PRO A 130 -25.60 -0.38 -38.35
CA PRO A 130 -24.28 -0.82 -38.82
C PRO A 130 -23.17 -0.24 -37.93
N VAL A 131 -23.07 -0.71 -36.67
CA VAL A 131 -21.98 -0.29 -35.77
C VAL A 131 -20.88 -1.33 -35.83
N THR A 132 -19.69 -0.86 -36.12
CA THR A 132 -18.48 -1.71 -36.19
C THR A 132 -17.77 -1.83 -34.85
N HIS A 133 -18.19 -1.05 -33.85
CA HIS A 133 -17.53 -0.98 -32.55
C HIS A 133 -18.55 -0.88 -31.40
N TRP A 134 -18.25 -1.54 -30.29
CA TRP A 134 -19.01 -1.42 -29.07
C TRP A 134 -18.80 -0.06 -28.38
N SER A 135 -19.85 0.59 -27.97
CA SER A 135 -19.77 1.65 -26.97
C SER A 135 -19.64 1.05 -25.56
N THR A 136 -19.09 1.81 -24.61
CA THR A 136 -18.97 1.35 -23.22
C THR A 136 -20.32 1.10 -22.54
N THR A 137 -21.37 1.78 -23.00
CA THR A 137 -22.75 1.59 -22.54
C THR A 137 -23.33 0.28 -23.04
N GLU A 138 -23.21 0.01 -24.34
CA GLU A 138 -23.66 -1.24 -24.95
C GLU A 138 -22.94 -2.46 -24.36
N LEU A 139 -21.60 -2.34 -24.13
CA LEU A 139 -20.85 -3.41 -23.45
C LEU A 139 -21.31 -3.66 -22.02
N ALA A 140 -21.71 -2.61 -21.29
CA ALA A 140 -22.24 -2.77 -19.94
C ALA A 140 -23.59 -3.50 -19.98
N GLU A 141 -24.49 -3.12 -20.90
CA GLU A 141 -25.80 -3.77 -21.09
C GLU A 141 -25.64 -5.23 -21.54
N GLU A 142 -24.73 -5.50 -22.44
CA GLU A 142 -24.48 -6.85 -22.93
C GLU A 142 -23.85 -7.75 -21.85
N ALA A 143 -22.95 -7.21 -21.00
CA ALA A 143 -22.38 -7.92 -19.88
C ALA A 143 -23.45 -8.35 -18.84
N LEU A 144 -24.46 -7.50 -18.63
CA LEU A 144 -25.63 -7.83 -17.80
C LEU A 144 -26.50 -8.92 -18.46
N LYS A 145 -26.78 -8.81 -19.77
CA LYS A 145 -27.59 -9.80 -20.52
C LYS A 145 -26.94 -11.17 -20.51
N ARG A 146 -25.61 -11.25 -20.66
CA ARG A 146 -24.84 -12.50 -20.63
C ARG A 146 -24.64 -13.04 -19.20
N GLY A 147 -25.09 -12.32 -18.18
CA GLY A 147 -24.95 -12.75 -16.79
C GLY A 147 -23.49 -12.78 -16.29
N ILE A 148 -22.58 -12.06 -16.96
CA ILE A 148 -21.16 -11.97 -16.54
C ILE A 148 -21.05 -11.24 -15.20
N VAL A 149 -21.88 -10.22 -15.01
CA VAL A 149 -21.98 -9.41 -13.79
C VAL A 149 -23.43 -9.10 -13.47
N GLU A 150 -23.73 -8.87 -12.21
CA GLU A 150 -25.08 -8.47 -11.77
C GLU A 150 -25.32 -6.96 -11.95
N GLU A 151 -24.26 -6.17 -11.79
CA GLU A 151 -24.29 -4.72 -11.94
C GLU A 151 -22.94 -4.21 -12.46
N ILE A 152 -22.97 -3.29 -13.44
CA ILE A 152 -21.78 -2.64 -13.94
C ILE A 152 -22.12 -1.28 -14.56
N SER A 153 -21.26 -0.29 -14.35
CA SER A 153 -21.37 1.01 -15.02
C SER A 153 -20.51 1.08 -16.28
N ALA A 154 -20.96 1.85 -17.28
CA ALA A 154 -20.18 2.14 -18.50
C ALA A 154 -18.79 2.71 -18.19
N ARG A 155 -18.64 3.44 -17.07
CA ARG A 155 -17.35 3.96 -16.59
C ARG A 155 -16.40 2.84 -16.16
N SER A 156 -16.93 1.80 -15.52
CA SER A 156 -16.12 0.62 -15.12
C SER A 156 -15.65 -0.15 -16.34
N VAL A 157 -16.54 -0.36 -17.33
CA VAL A 157 -16.18 -0.96 -18.63
C VAL A 157 -15.08 -0.14 -19.30
N GLY A 158 -15.24 1.18 -19.37
CA GLY A 158 -14.20 2.05 -19.94
C GLY A 158 -12.83 1.98 -19.25
N ARG A 159 -12.79 1.71 -17.94
CA ARG A 159 -11.53 1.45 -17.23
C ARG A 159 -10.90 0.13 -17.64
N PHE A 160 -11.69 -0.91 -17.80
CA PHE A 160 -11.19 -2.23 -18.21
C PHE A 160 -10.58 -2.18 -19.61
N LEU A 161 -11.27 -1.52 -20.57
CA LEU A 161 -10.81 -1.37 -21.94
C LEU A 161 -9.54 -0.52 -22.08
N LYS A 162 -9.35 0.48 -21.24
CA LYS A 162 -8.13 1.31 -21.25
C LYS A 162 -6.89 0.55 -20.74
N GLY A 163 -6.99 -0.76 -20.54
CA GLY A 163 -5.91 -1.51 -19.92
C GLY A 163 -5.63 -0.90 -18.55
N GLY A 164 -6.71 -0.57 -17.83
CA GLY A 164 -6.56 -0.13 -16.47
C GLY A 164 -5.65 -1.12 -15.81
N ARG A 165 -4.40 -0.72 -15.57
CA ARG A 165 -3.59 -1.34 -14.57
C ARG A 165 -4.45 -1.34 -13.33
N SER A 166 -5.24 -2.40 -13.15
CA SER A 166 -5.49 -2.88 -11.85
C SER A 166 -4.07 -3.04 -11.33
N GLU A 167 -3.62 -2.07 -10.57
CA GLU A 167 -2.55 -2.31 -9.63
C GLU A 167 -3.16 -3.37 -8.71
N ALA A 168 -3.00 -4.62 -9.14
CA ALA A 168 -3.10 -5.75 -8.27
C ALA A 168 -2.14 -5.41 -7.14
N SER A 169 -2.67 -5.00 -5.99
CA SER A 169 -1.88 -4.82 -4.79
C SER A 169 -0.94 -6.01 -4.70
N PRO A 170 0.39 -5.79 -4.57
CA PRO A 170 1.37 -6.88 -4.61
C PRO A 170 1.20 -7.92 -3.49
N GLY A 171 0.15 -7.81 -2.69
CA GLY A 171 -0.21 -8.77 -1.64
C GLY A 171 -0.86 -10.06 -2.12
N ALA A 172 -1.46 -10.12 -3.30
CA ALA A 172 -2.18 -11.33 -3.75
C ALA A 172 -1.26 -12.40 -4.37
N ALA A 173 -0.07 -12.02 -4.83
CA ALA A 173 0.88 -12.96 -5.43
C ALA A 173 1.67 -13.80 -4.40
N VAL A 174 1.74 -13.36 -3.14
CA VAL A 174 2.53 -14.05 -2.10
C VAL A 174 1.73 -15.17 -1.43
N GLU A 175 0.42 -15.12 -1.45
CA GLU A 175 -0.43 -16.14 -0.84
C GLU A 175 -0.59 -17.40 -1.72
N ALA A 176 -0.58 -17.22 -3.04
CA ALA A 176 -0.66 -18.36 -3.98
C ALA A 176 0.61 -19.24 -3.97
N GLN A 177 1.78 -18.66 -3.69
CA GLN A 177 3.03 -19.41 -3.58
C GLN A 177 3.20 -20.14 -2.23
N ARG A 178 2.51 -19.70 -1.16
CA ARG A 178 2.53 -20.41 0.13
C ARG A 178 1.59 -21.61 0.20
N ALA A 179 0.58 -21.67 -0.63
CA ALA A 179 -0.34 -22.80 -0.71
C ALA A 179 0.23 -23.98 -1.53
N GLY A 180 1.20 -23.72 -2.41
CA GLY A 180 1.80 -24.76 -3.28
C GLY A 180 2.92 -25.60 -2.65
N VAL A 181 3.45 -25.22 -1.48
CA VAL A 181 4.63 -25.87 -0.88
C VAL A 181 4.26 -26.91 0.20
N ARG A 182 2.98 -27.13 0.53
CA ARG A 182 2.56 -28.06 1.57
C ARG A 182 1.99 -29.41 1.10
N ALA A 183 2.15 -29.77 -0.15
CA ALA A 183 1.61 -31.04 -0.68
C ALA A 183 2.67 -31.98 -1.30
N GLY A 184 3.89 -31.99 -0.80
CA GLY A 184 4.94 -32.84 -1.39
C GLY A 184 6.02 -33.32 -0.44
N ASP A 185 5.66 -33.85 0.74
CA ASP A 185 6.58 -34.67 1.51
C ASP A 185 5.81 -35.61 2.47
N LEU A 186 5.34 -36.69 1.92
CA LEU A 186 5.01 -37.94 2.66
C LEU A 186 5.01 -39.11 1.67
N ARG A 187 6.23 -39.61 1.35
CA ARG A 187 6.50 -41.00 1.08
C ARG A 187 7.97 -41.31 1.30
#